data_463721c9ccf613729aafe6d91fc6bdce
#
_entry.id   463721c9ccf613729aafe6d91fc6bdce
#
_cell.length_a   1.000
_cell.length_b   1.000
_cell.length_c   1.000
_cell.angle_alpha   90.00
_cell.angle_beta   90.00
_cell.angle_gamma   90.00
#
_symmetry.space_group_name_H-M   'P 1'
#
loop_
_entity.id
_entity.type
_entity.pdbx_description
1 polymer ?
#
loop_
_entity_poly.entity_id
_entity_poly.type
_entity_poly.pdbx_seq_one_letter_code
_entity_poly.pdbx_strand_id
1 'polypeptide(L)'
;GEVMIKEVNLETGAKVAKATWAMIDGNEACADVAYRLNELCSIYPITPATPMAELCDQWSGEGRRNIWETVPQVIEMQSELGASGTMHGALQAGSLTTSFTSSQGLLLMIPNMYKIAGELLPCVIHVASRAVSTNGLTIFCDHGDVMSIRQTGFAMLSSSSVQEAHDFAVIAQAASLE
;
A
#
# COMPACT_ATOMS: atom_id res chain seq x y z
N GLY A 1 -0.24 17.92 -2.90
CA GLY A 1 -0.76 18.67 -1.76
C GLY A 1 0.26 18.75 -0.63
N GLU A 2 0.03 19.63 0.34
CA GLU A 2 0.85 19.69 1.54
C GLU A 2 0.42 18.61 2.52
N VAL A 3 1.37 17.89 3.07
CA VAL A 3 1.15 16.86 4.09
C VAL A 3 1.98 17.18 5.32
N MET A 4 1.37 17.05 6.49
CA MET A 4 2.07 17.19 7.76
C MET A 4 2.64 15.84 8.17
N ILE A 5 3.95 15.70 8.09
CA ILE A 5 4.67 14.52 8.57
C ILE A 5 5.18 14.81 9.99
N LYS A 6 4.80 13.96 10.94
CA LYS A 6 5.35 14.00 12.30
C LYS A 6 6.43 12.94 12.42
N GLU A 7 7.66 13.37 12.57
CA GLU A 7 8.74 12.47 12.94
C GLU A 7 8.69 12.21 14.44
N VAL A 8 8.59 10.96 14.84
CA VAL A 8 8.69 10.53 16.24
C VAL A 8 10.12 10.07 16.48
N ASN A 9 10.81 10.72 17.40
CA ASN A 9 12.11 10.22 17.84
C ASN A 9 11.90 9.01 18.77
N LEU A 10 12.17 7.84 18.25
CA LEU A 10 11.97 6.56 18.94
C LEU A 10 12.99 6.31 20.07
N GLU A 11 14.10 7.05 20.12
CA GLU A 11 15.15 6.84 21.13
C GLU A 11 14.80 7.36 22.53
N THR A 12 13.87 8.28 22.66
CA THR A 12 13.65 8.96 23.96
C THR A 12 12.25 8.85 24.52
N GLY A 13 11.27 8.31 23.80
CA GLY A 13 9.88 8.20 24.27
C GLY A 13 9.18 9.53 24.59
N ALA A 14 9.87 10.64 24.46
CA ALA A 14 9.40 11.94 24.86
C ALA A 14 9.98 13.05 23.98
N LYS A 15 9.32 13.32 22.92
CA LYS A 15 9.08 14.62 22.26
C LYS A 15 8.54 14.36 20.88
N VAL A 16 7.30 14.77 20.66
CA VAL A 16 6.77 14.92 19.30
C VAL A 16 7.77 15.78 18.54
N ALA A 17 8.44 15.21 17.56
CA ALA A 17 9.31 15.96 16.67
C ALA A 17 8.48 17.08 16.02
N LYS A 18 9.11 18.17 15.69
CA LYS A 18 8.47 19.29 15.04
C LYS A 18 7.80 18.80 13.76
N ALA A 19 6.48 18.97 13.68
CA ALA A 19 5.75 18.64 12.45
C ALA A 19 6.36 19.42 11.28
N THR A 20 6.68 18.70 10.20
CA THR A 20 7.20 19.30 8.98
C THR A 20 6.16 19.21 7.88
N TRP A 21 6.10 20.23 7.04
CA TRP A 21 5.24 20.22 5.85
C TRP A 21 6.06 19.72 4.66
N ALA A 22 5.49 18.81 3.89
CA ALA A 22 6.08 18.31 2.67
C ALA A 22 5.11 18.49 1.49
N MET A 23 5.66 18.78 0.31
CA MET A 23 4.91 18.82 -0.95
C MET A 23 5.07 17.47 -1.65
N ILE A 24 4.09 16.60 -1.49
CA ILE A 24 4.07 15.26 -2.05
C ILE A 24 2.73 14.96 -2.73
N ASP A 25 2.66 13.90 -3.49
CA ASP A 25 1.41 13.40 -4.06
C ASP A 25 0.80 12.26 -3.22
N GLY A 26 -0.35 11.73 -3.65
CA GLY A 26 -1.04 10.65 -2.95
C GLY A 26 -0.26 9.32 -2.99
N ASN A 27 0.47 9.05 -4.07
CA ASN A 27 1.30 7.86 -4.18
C ASN A 27 2.44 7.89 -3.17
N GLU A 28 3.16 9.01 -3.09
CA GLU A 28 4.25 9.17 -2.13
C GLU A 28 3.75 9.12 -0.68
N ALA A 29 2.59 9.74 -0.41
CA ALA A 29 1.96 9.72 0.91
C ALA A 29 1.64 8.27 1.37
N CYS A 30 1.05 7.47 0.50
CA CYS A 30 0.77 6.06 0.78
C CYS A 30 2.04 5.23 0.89
N ALA A 31 2.99 5.43 -0.02
CA ALA A 31 4.24 4.69 -0.04
C ALA A 31 5.08 4.91 1.22
N ASP A 32 5.15 6.16 1.72
CA ASP A 32 5.92 6.46 2.95
C ASP A 32 5.40 5.67 4.15
N VAL A 33 4.07 5.60 4.33
CA VAL A 33 3.44 4.82 5.40
C VAL A 33 3.63 3.32 5.17
N ALA A 34 3.32 2.84 3.97
CA ALA A 34 3.41 1.43 3.61
C ALA A 34 4.82 0.87 3.84
N TYR A 35 5.84 1.60 3.39
CA TYR A 35 7.23 1.23 3.57
C TYR A 35 7.66 1.18 5.04
N ARG A 36 7.24 2.19 5.83
CA ARG A 36 7.59 2.26 7.25
C ARG A 36 6.97 1.16 8.10
N LEU A 37 5.78 0.66 7.71
CA LEU A 37 5.00 -0.26 8.54
C LEU A 37 5.14 -1.73 8.13
N ASN A 38 5.68 -2.01 6.94
CA ASN A 38 5.78 -3.37 6.43
C ASN A 38 7.22 -3.86 6.30
N GLU A 39 7.40 -5.16 6.27
CA GLU A 39 8.67 -5.85 6.10
C GLU A 39 8.89 -6.29 4.64
N LEU A 40 7.79 -6.39 3.88
CA LEU A 40 7.81 -6.80 2.49
C LEU A 40 6.80 -6.01 1.67
N CYS A 41 7.24 -5.51 0.50
CA CYS A 41 6.39 -4.97 -0.54
C CYS A 41 6.40 -5.94 -1.73
N SER A 42 5.27 -6.59 -1.97
CA SER A 42 5.13 -7.45 -3.15
C SER A 42 4.49 -6.66 -4.27
N ILE A 43 5.21 -6.47 -5.37
CA ILE A 43 4.85 -5.52 -6.40
C ILE A 43 4.71 -6.14 -7.79
N TYR A 44 3.85 -5.53 -8.58
CA TYR A 44 3.85 -5.58 -10.03
C TYR A 44 3.34 -4.22 -10.53
N PRO A 45 4.24 -3.36 -11.05
CA PRO A 45 3.90 -1.96 -11.35
C PRO A 45 2.77 -1.82 -12.38
N ILE A 46 1.80 -0.97 -12.06
CA ILE A 46 0.69 -0.61 -12.96
C ILE A 46 0.33 0.86 -12.77
N THR A 47 0.22 1.61 -13.87
CA THR A 47 -0.19 3.03 -13.84
C THR A 47 -1.64 3.18 -13.35
N PRO A 48 -1.93 4.13 -12.43
CA PRO A 48 -1.06 5.16 -11.85
C PRO A 48 -0.44 4.78 -10.50
N ALA A 49 -0.49 3.53 -10.07
CA ALA A 49 0.06 3.07 -8.78
C ALA A 49 1.58 2.83 -8.80
N THR A 50 2.19 2.76 -9.99
CA THR A 50 3.63 2.50 -10.18
C THR A 50 4.56 3.32 -9.28
N PRO A 51 4.35 4.65 -9.07
CA PRO A 51 5.26 5.43 -8.23
C PRO A 51 5.36 4.95 -6.78
N MET A 52 4.31 4.33 -6.23
CA MET A 52 4.38 3.74 -4.88
C MET A 52 5.40 2.61 -4.82
N ALA A 53 5.39 1.74 -5.83
CA ALA A 53 6.31 0.62 -5.93
C ALA A 53 7.76 1.10 -6.17
N GLU A 54 7.94 2.06 -7.09
CA GLU A 54 9.25 2.64 -7.41
C GLU A 54 9.90 3.32 -6.21
N LEU A 55 9.14 4.09 -5.42
CA LEU A 55 9.63 4.72 -4.20
C LEU A 55 10.06 3.69 -3.16
N CYS A 56 9.27 2.64 -2.95
CA CYS A 56 9.62 1.57 -2.02
C CYS A 56 10.90 0.84 -2.45
N ASP A 57 11.06 0.56 -3.74
CA ASP A 57 12.25 -0.08 -4.28
C ASP A 57 13.49 0.82 -4.14
N GLN A 58 13.35 2.11 -4.44
CA GLN A 58 14.42 3.09 -4.23
C GLN A 58 14.86 3.12 -2.77
N TRP A 59 13.93 3.27 -1.82
CA TRP A 59 14.24 3.35 -0.40
C TRP A 59 14.85 2.07 0.14
N SER A 60 14.42 0.92 -0.36
CA SER A 60 15.03 -0.37 -0.05
C SER A 60 16.48 -0.44 -0.55
N GLY A 61 16.73 0.00 -1.79
CA GLY A 61 18.06 0.09 -2.36
C GLY A 61 18.99 1.06 -1.62
N GLU A 62 18.44 2.13 -1.05
CA GLU A 62 19.17 3.08 -0.19
C GLU A 62 19.42 2.55 1.23
N GLY A 63 18.83 1.42 1.59
CA GLY A 63 18.95 0.82 2.93
C GLY A 63 18.12 1.55 4.00
N ARG A 64 17.07 2.28 3.61
CA ARG A 64 16.18 2.96 4.55
C ARG A 64 15.47 1.93 5.42
N ARG A 65 15.53 2.12 6.75
CA ARG A 65 14.87 1.22 7.69
C ARG A 65 13.40 1.60 7.92
N ASN A 66 12.59 0.58 8.18
CA ASN A 66 11.23 0.72 8.66
C ASN A 66 11.20 0.93 10.19
N ILE A 67 10.00 0.99 10.80
CA ILE A 67 9.85 1.14 12.26
C ILE A 67 10.32 -0.08 13.06
N TRP A 68 10.52 -1.22 12.40
CA TRP A 68 11.02 -2.47 12.98
C TRP A 68 12.55 -2.58 12.89
N GLU A 69 13.24 -1.50 12.51
CA GLU A 69 14.69 -1.42 12.32
C GLU A 69 15.24 -2.37 11.24
N THR A 70 14.38 -2.85 10.34
CA THR A 70 14.76 -3.66 9.19
C THR A 70 14.61 -2.88 7.89
N VAL A 71 15.31 -3.29 6.83
CA VAL A 71 15.10 -2.78 5.49
C VAL A 71 14.05 -3.64 4.82
N PRO A 72 12.88 -3.09 4.45
CA PRO A 72 11.84 -3.84 3.77
C PRO A 72 12.35 -4.47 2.48
N GLN A 73 11.98 -5.72 2.23
CA GLN A 73 12.23 -6.35 0.95
C GLN A 73 11.20 -5.88 -0.06
N VAL A 74 11.65 -5.60 -1.29
CA VAL A 74 10.76 -5.31 -2.41
C VAL A 74 10.92 -6.43 -3.43
N ILE A 75 9.83 -7.12 -3.73
CA ILE A 75 9.84 -8.27 -4.64
C ILE A 75 8.90 -7.99 -5.80
N GLU A 76 9.46 -7.83 -7.00
CA GLU A 76 8.69 -7.71 -8.22
C GLU A 76 8.35 -9.10 -8.78
N MET A 77 7.07 -9.28 -9.05
CA MET A 77 6.54 -10.51 -9.62
C MET A 77 6.24 -10.33 -11.11
N GLN A 78 5.75 -11.38 -11.77
CA GLN A 78 5.44 -11.35 -13.19
C GLN A 78 3.98 -10.98 -13.50
N SER A 79 3.15 -10.79 -12.48
CA SER A 79 1.76 -10.35 -12.59
C SER A 79 1.22 -9.92 -11.22
N GLU A 80 0.11 -9.20 -11.23
CA GLU A 80 -0.59 -8.83 -10.00
C GLU A 80 -1.10 -10.07 -9.23
N LEU A 81 -1.50 -11.12 -9.93
CA LEU A 81 -1.85 -12.39 -9.30
C LEU A 81 -0.65 -12.99 -8.57
N GLY A 82 0.54 -12.95 -9.19
CA GLY A 82 1.79 -13.37 -8.55
C GLY A 82 2.13 -12.51 -7.34
N ALA A 83 1.98 -11.19 -7.45
CA ALA A 83 2.21 -10.27 -6.35
C ALA A 83 1.29 -10.55 -5.14
N SER A 84 -0.01 -10.74 -5.38
CA SER A 84 -0.95 -11.10 -4.31
C SER A 84 -0.70 -12.49 -3.75
N GLY A 85 -0.22 -13.44 -4.55
CA GLY A 85 0.18 -14.77 -4.09
C GLY A 85 1.40 -14.73 -3.17
N THR A 86 2.41 -13.94 -3.53
CA THR A 86 3.60 -13.69 -2.69
C THR A 86 3.21 -13.00 -1.39
N MET A 87 2.35 -11.97 -1.48
CA MET A 87 1.81 -11.29 -0.30
C MET A 87 1.10 -12.29 0.63
N HIS A 88 0.21 -13.14 0.11
CA HIS A 88 -0.48 -14.17 0.88
C HIS A 88 0.50 -15.12 1.58
N GLY A 89 1.50 -15.63 0.86
CA GLY A 89 2.50 -16.54 1.43
C GLY A 89 3.33 -15.89 2.53
N ALA A 90 3.73 -14.63 2.36
CA ALA A 90 4.48 -13.87 3.35
C ALA A 90 3.65 -13.59 4.62
N LEU A 91 2.38 -13.22 4.46
CA LEU A 91 1.44 -13.05 5.57
C LEU A 91 1.25 -14.35 6.36
N GLN A 92 1.12 -15.49 5.68
CA GLN A 92 1.04 -16.81 6.30
C GLN A 92 2.30 -17.15 7.12
N ALA A 93 3.46 -16.66 6.66
CA ALA A 93 4.73 -16.82 7.37
C ALA A 93 4.90 -15.83 8.54
N GLY A 94 3.96 -14.90 8.73
CA GLY A 94 3.96 -13.92 9.81
C GLY A 94 4.69 -12.61 9.49
N SER A 95 5.01 -12.35 8.22
CA SER A 95 5.63 -11.10 7.79
C SER A 95 4.56 -10.06 7.42
N LEU A 96 4.69 -8.84 7.94
CA LEU A 96 3.84 -7.71 7.53
C LEU A 96 4.14 -7.35 6.07
N THR A 97 3.13 -7.47 5.23
CA THR A 97 3.30 -7.36 3.79
C THR A 97 2.21 -6.49 3.16
N THR A 98 2.60 -5.67 2.21
CA THR A 98 1.71 -4.78 1.45
C THR A 98 1.91 -4.95 -0.06
N SER A 99 0.96 -4.40 -0.82
CA SER A 99 1.04 -4.33 -2.29
C SER A 99 0.38 -3.04 -2.80
N PHE A 100 0.77 -2.67 -4.01
CA PHE A 100 0.28 -1.48 -4.71
C PHE A 100 -0.30 -1.88 -6.06
N THR A 101 -1.50 -1.41 -6.38
CA THR A 101 -2.16 -1.83 -7.62
C THR A 101 -3.20 -0.84 -8.12
N SER A 102 -3.82 -1.15 -9.24
CA SER A 102 -4.83 -0.35 -9.92
C SER A 102 -5.62 -1.23 -10.88
N SER A 103 -6.84 -0.84 -11.21
CA SER A 103 -7.61 -1.34 -12.35
C SER A 103 -7.63 -2.88 -12.47
N GLN A 104 -7.27 -3.40 -13.64
CA GLN A 104 -7.20 -4.85 -13.90
C GLN A 104 -6.29 -5.58 -12.91
N GLY A 105 -5.22 -4.92 -12.44
CA GLY A 105 -4.32 -5.50 -11.45
C GLY A 105 -5.04 -5.86 -10.16
N LEU A 106 -5.90 -4.96 -9.68
CA LEU A 106 -6.72 -5.23 -8.50
C LEU A 106 -7.71 -6.40 -8.75
N LEU A 107 -8.30 -6.46 -9.95
CA LEU A 107 -9.20 -7.57 -10.31
C LEU A 107 -8.47 -8.91 -10.35
N LEU A 108 -7.23 -8.95 -10.79
CA LEU A 108 -6.39 -10.15 -10.79
C LEU A 108 -6.04 -10.65 -9.38
N MET A 109 -6.08 -9.77 -8.39
CA MET A 109 -5.83 -10.11 -6.98
C MET A 109 -7.03 -10.74 -6.28
N ILE A 110 -8.24 -10.66 -6.84
CA ILE A 110 -9.50 -11.07 -6.22
C ILE A 110 -9.45 -12.48 -5.58
N PRO A 111 -8.97 -13.53 -6.26
CA PRO A 111 -8.93 -14.86 -5.66
C PRO A 111 -8.10 -14.92 -4.36
N ASN A 112 -6.94 -14.25 -4.34
CA ASN A 112 -6.10 -14.18 -3.17
C ASN A 112 -6.68 -13.26 -2.09
N MET A 113 -7.40 -12.21 -2.46
CA MET A 113 -8.11 -11.33 -1.52
C MET A 113 -9.16 -12.10 -0.72
N TYR A 114 -9.96 -12.94 -1.37
CA TYR A 114 -10.90 -13.84 -0.66
C TYR A 114 -10.17 -14.74 0.33
N LYS A 115 -9.01 -15.26 -0.06
CA LYS A 115 -8.20 -16.15 0.77
C LYS A 115 -7.66 -15.40 2.00
N ILE A 116 -7.03 -14.25 1.78
CA ILE A 116 -6.46 -13.40 2.83
C ILE A 116 -7.54 -12.96 3.82
N ALA A 117 -8.69 -12.48 3.31
CA ALA A 117 -9.80 -12.05 4.15
C ALA A 117 -10.40 -13.21 4.94
N GLY A 118 -10.59 -14.39 4.32
CA GLY A 118 -11.12 -15.59 4.99
C GLY A 118 -10.20 -16.15 6.07
N GLU A 119 -8.90 -15.92 5.94
CA GLU A 119 -7.88 -16.33 6.91
C GLU A 119 -7.56 -15.25 7.96
N LEU A 120 -8.21 -14.08 7.87
CA LEU A 120 -8.03 -12.93 8.76
C LEU A 120 -6.55 -12.47 8.84
N LEU A 121 -5.85 -12.49 7.71
CA LEU A 121 -4.46 -12.07 7.65
C LEU A 121 -4.36 -10.54 7.58
N PRO A 122 -3.52 -9.91 8.42
CA PRO A 122 -3.42 -8.45 8.48
C PRO A 122 -2.64 -7.89 7.31
N CYS A 123 -3.27 -7.13 6.43
CA CYS A 123 -2.57 -6.43 5.36
C CYS A 123 -3.36 -5.22 4.84
N VAL A 124 -2.67 -4.35 4.12
CA VAL A 124 -3.25 -3.24 3.37
C VAL A 124 -2.81 -3.35 1.92
N ILE A 125 -3.75 -3.18 1.00
CA ILE A 125 -3.49 -3.02 -0.43
C ILE A 125 -3.79 -1.56 -0.76
N HIS A 126 -2.81 -0.84 -1.27
CA HIS A 126 -2.96 0.55 -1.67
C HIS A 126 -3.36 0.63 -3.14
N VAL A 127 -4.48 1.29 -3.42
CA VAL A 127 -5.07 1.34 -4.76
C VAL A 127 -5.10 2.77 -5.27
N ALA A 128 -4.38 3.04 -6.34
CA ALA A 128 -4.58 4.23 -7.15
C ALA A 128 -5.65 3.92 -8.19
N SER A 129 -6.91 4.19 -7.86
CA SER A 129 -8.09 3.77 -8.61
C SER A 129 -8.06 4.25 -10.07
N ARG A 130 -8.31 3.36 -11.01
CA ARG A 130 -8.30 3.61 -12.46
C ARG A 130 -9.42 2.85 -13.13
N ALA A 131 -9.99 3.44 -14.18
CA ALA A 131 -10.97 2.77 -15.02
C ALA A 131 -10.50 1.38 -15.48
N VAL A 132 -11.37 0.39 -15.37
CA VAL A 132 -11.11 -0.94 -15.92
C VAL A 132 -11.22 -0.87 -17.45
N SER A 133 -10.20 -1.39 -18.14
CA SER A 133 -10.18 -1.40 -19.59
C SER A 133 -11.32 -2.29 -20.15
N THR A 134 -12.10 -1.71 -21.04
CA THR A 134 -13.16 -2.41 -21.78
C THR A 134 -12.91 -2.29 -23.27
N ASN A 135 -13.56 -1.34 -23.94
CA ASN A 135 -13.33 -1.07 -25.36
C ASN A 135 -12.06 -0.23 -25.63
N GLY A 136 -11.63 0.55 -24.67
CA GLY A 136 -10.41 1.35 -24.72
C GLY A 136 -9.71 1.39 -23.38
N LEU A 137 -8.42 1.76 -23.40
CA LEU A 137 -7.62 1.98 -22.21
C LEU A 137 -7.62 3.45 -21.83
N THR A 138 -7.84 3.74 -20.55
CA THR A 138 -7.62 5.07 -19.97
C THR A 138 -6.95 4.93 -18.61
N ILE A 139 -6.12 5.91 -18.26
CA ILE A 139 -5.44 5.97 -16.94
C ILE A 139 -6.18 6.84 -15.94
N PHE A 140 -7.29 7.47 -16.34
CA PHE A 140 -8.06 8.33 -15.46
C PHE A 140 -8.80 7.55 -14.40
N CYS A 141 -9.01 8.22 -13.26
CA CYS A 141 -9.71 7.67 -12.10
C CYS A 141 -11.14 7.25 -12.46
N ASP A 142 -11.48 6.07 -11.98
CA ASP A 142 -12.84 5.52 -11.98
C ASP A 142 -12.90 4.49 -10.84
N HIS A 143 -14.06 4.34 -10.21
CA HIS A 143 -14.21 3.45 -9.06
C HIS A 143 -14.64 2.03 -9.43
N GLY A 144 -14.67 1.69 -10.71
CA GLY A 144 -15.07 0.35 -11.19
C GLY A 144 -14.19 -0.77 -10.66
N ASP A 145 -12.90 -0.51 -10.49
CA ASP A 145 -11.94 -1.46 -9.94
C ASP A 145 -12.24 -1.77 -8.45
N VAL A 146 -12.32 -0.75 -7.59
CA VAL A 146 -12.62 -0.93 -6.16
C VAL A 146 -14.03 -1.45 -5.92
N MET A 147 -15.01 -1.06 -6.75
CA MET A 147 -16.37 -1.61 -6.66
C MET A 147 -16.40 -3.10 -7.02
N SER A 148 -15.53 -3.56 -7.88
CA SER A 148 -15.43 -4.97 -8.27
C SER A 148 -14.93 -5.88 -7.15
N ILE A 149 -14.17 -5.35 -6.18
CA ILE A 149 -13.61 -6.15 -5.08
C ILE A 149 -14.43 -6.07 -3.79
N ARG A 150 -15.53 -5.33 -3.76
CA ARG A 150 -16.34 -5.10 -2.55
C ARG A 150 -16.84 -6.36 -1.86
N GLN A 151 -16.88 -7.49 -2.59
CA GLN A 151 -17.39 -8.78 -2.09
C GLN A 151 -16.30 -9.64 -1.46
N THR A 152 -15.01 -9.24 -1.55
CA THR A 152 -13.88 -10.07 -1.12
C THR A 152 -13.72 -10.18 0.39
N GLY A 153 -14.37 -9.29 1.14
CA GLY A 153 -14.24 -9.20 2.60
C GLY A 153 -13.25 -8.13 3.07
N PHE A 154 -12.53 -7.47 2.15
CA PHE A 154 -11.69 -6.34 2.50
C PHE A 154 -12.55 -5.11 2.84
N ALA A 155 -12.20 -4.43 3.93
CA ALA A 155 -12.69 -3.08 4.19
C ALA A 155 -12.07 -2.08 3.20
N MET A 156 -12.79 -1.01 2.89
CA MET A 156 -12.31 0.01 1.95
C MET A 156 -12.33 1.37 2.63
N LEU A 157 -11.20 2.09 2.55
CA LEU A 157 -11.09 3.49 2.90
C LEU A 157 -10.81 4.28 1.63
N SER A 158 -11.52 5.39 1.45
CA SER A 158 -11.36 6.27 0.28
C SER A 158 -10.97 7.67 0.73
N SER A 159 -9.81 8.14 0.31
CA SER A 159 -9.31 9.48 0.63
C SER A 159 -9.70 10.49 -0.45
N SER A 160 -9.93 11.73 -0.03
CA SER A 160 -10.22 12.88 -0.90
C SER A 160 -9.10 13.92 -0.92
N SER A 161 -8.08 13.73 -0.10
CA SER A 161 -6.90 14.60 -0.04
C SER A 161 -5.63 13.79 0.19
N VAL A 162 -4.47 14.40 -0.09
CA VAL A 162 -3.16 13.77 0.13
C VAL A 162 -2.92 13.50 1.62
N GLN A 163 -3.37 14.41 2.50
CA GLN A 163 -3.29 14.19 3.95
C GLN A 163 -4.14 13.01 4.38
N GLU A 164 -5.37 12.90 3.89
CA GLU A 164 -6.22 11.73 4.18
C GLU A 164 -5.61 10.44 3.64
N ALA A 165 -4.96 10.45 2.47
CA ALA A 165 -4.29 9.28 1.94
C ALA A 165 -3.18 8.78 2.89
N HIS A 166 -2.40 9.71 3.44
CA HIS A 166 -1.38 9.41 4.43
C HIS A 166 -1.98 8.88 5.74
N ASP A 167 -2.98 9.57 6.29
CA ASP A 167 -3.61 9.22 7.56
C ASP A 167 -4.36 7.89 7.47
N PHE A 168 -5.12 7.67 6.38
CA PHE A 168 -5.86 6.42 6.16
C PHE A 168 -4.94 5.22 5.94
N ALA A 169 -3.76 5.42 5.36
CA ALA A 169 -2.77 4.34 5.26
C ALA A 169 -2.34 3.84 6.65
N VAL A 170 -2.10 4.75 7.60
CA VAL A 170 -1.79 4.40 9.00
C VAL A 170 -2.98 3.73 9.67
N ILE A 171 -4.18 4.32 9.54
CA ILE A 171 -5.40 3.81 10.16
C ILE A 171 -5.73 2.40 9.63
N ALA A 172 -5.63 2.19 8.30
CA ALA A 172 -5.87 0.89 7.69
C ALA A 172 -4.91 -0.18 8.21
N GLN A 173 -3.62 0.16 8.33
CA GLN A 173 -2.63 -0.77 8.86
C GLN A 173 -2.90 -1.11 10.33
N ALA A 174 -3.19 -0.12 11.17
CA ALA A 174 -3.54 -0.34 12.56
C ALA A 174 -4.79 -1.20 12.72
N ALA A 175 -5.85 -0.88 11.98
CA ALA A 175 -7.10 -1.64 12.01
C ALA A 175 -6.96 -3.08 11.48
N SER A 176 -6.01 -3.34 10.58
CA SER A 176 -5.77 -4.70 10.08
C SER A 176 -5.09 -5.60 11.11
N LEU A 177 -4.50 -5.02 12.15
CA LEU A 177 -3.76 -5.74 13.20
C LEU A 177 -4.63 -6.05 14.44
N GLU A 178 -5.83 -5.49 14.53
CA GLU A 178 -6.80 -5.73 15.61
C GLU A 178 -7.83 -6.81 15.23
#